data_77e8e95b14462d9cb1be1d017b60d80e
#
_entry.id   77e8e95b14462d9cb1be1d017b60d80e
#
_cell.length_a   1.000
_cell.length_b   1.000
_cell.length_c   1.000
_cell.angle_alpha   90.00
_cell.angle_beta   90.00
_cell.angle_gamma   90.00
#
_symmetry.space_group_name_H-M   'P 1'
#
loop_
_entity.id
_entity.type
_entity.pdbx_description
1 polymer ?
#
loop_
_entity_poly.entity_id
_entity_poly.type
_entity_poly.pdbx_seq_one_letter_code
_entity_poly.pdbx_strand_id
1 'polypeptide(L)' 'NLVSDTHTVIEIYAHDRVGLLYGITSALARLGLYIDVAKIATKGDQAADVFYVKDIFGHKIADQAKLDRIKTEILKVV' A
#
# COMPACT_ATOMS: atom_id res chain seq x y z
N ASN A 1 -3.01 -8.48 -2.39
CA ASN A 1 -1.59 -8.78 -2.32
C ASN A 1 -1.22 -9.74 -3.45
N LEU A 2 -0.42 -9.26 -4.38
CA LEU A 2 0.04 -10.05 -5.52
C LEU A 2 1.26 -10.88 -5.16
N VAL A 3 1.54 -11.89 -6.01
CA VAL A 3 2.70 -12.74 -5.81
C VAL A 3 3.97 -11.97 -6.09
N SER A 4 4.88 -11.96 -5.13
CA SER A 4 6.23 -11.44 -5.26
C SER A 4 7.12 -12.20 -4.28
N ASP A 5 8.33 -12.55 -4.69
CA ASP A 5 9.26 -13.29 -3.83
C ASP A 5 9.91 -12.39 -2.77
N THR A 6 10.00 -11.09 -3.02
CA THR A 6 10.77 -10.17 -2.20
C THR A 6 9.94 -9.10 -1.50
N HIS A 7 8.75 -8.79 -2.02
CA HIS A 7 7.94 -7.67 -1.55
C HIS A 7 6.51 -8.10 -1.26
N THR A 8 5.87 -7.36 -0.39
CA THR A 8 4.40 -7.38 -0.28
C THR A 8 3.88 -6.35 -1.27
N VAL A 9 2.98 -6.78 -2.15
CA VAL A 9 2.42 -5.93 -3.19
C VAL A 9 1.02 -5.51 -2.77
N ILE A 10 0.79 -4.20 -2.71
CA ILE A 10 -0.50 -3.63 -2.33
C ILE A 10 -1.05 -2.87 -3.53
N GLU A 11 -2.21 -3.30 -4.03
CA GLU A 11 -2.91 -2.62 -5.11
C GLU A 11 -4.11 -1.86 -4.54
N ILE A 12 -4.24 -0.59 -4.89
CA ILE A 12 -5.30 0.27 -4.42
C ILE A 12 -6.00 0.89 -5.62
N TYR A 13 -7.30 0.65 -5.72
CA TYR A 13 -8.15 1.23 -6.76
C TYR A 13 -9.16 2.14 -6.06
N ALA A 14 -9.06 3.44 -6.32
CA ALA A 14 -9.88 4.42 -5.63
C ALA A 14 -10.13 5.63 -6.52
N HIS A 15 -11.09 6.47 -6.12
CA HIS A 15 -11.24 7.77 -6.76
C HIS A 15 -10.03 8.63 -6.42
N ASP A 16 -9.46 9.26 -7.45
CA ASP A 16 -8.37 10.20 -7.24
C ASP A 16 -8.90 11.45 -6.53
N ARG A 17 -8.22 11.86 -5.47
CA ARG A 17 -8.58 13.04 -4.69
C ARG A 17 -7.36 13.66 -4.05
N VAL A 18 -7.48 14.92 -3.69
CA VAL A 18 -6.40 15.63 -3.00
C VAL A 18 -6.07 14.89 -1.70
N GLY A 19 -4.80 14.59 -1.52
CA GLY A 19 -4.32 13.94 -0.30
C GLY A 19 -4.45 12.42 -0.27
N LEU A 20 -5.02 11.80 -1.31
CA LEU A 20 -5.16 10.33 -1.34
C LEU A 20 -3.81 9.64 -1.17
N LEU A 21 -2.83 10.01 -1.98
CA LEU A 21 -1.51 9.39 -1.93
C LEU A 21 -0.83 9.66 -0.58
N TYR A 22 -0.97 10.86 -0.05
CA TYR A 22 -0.44 11.20 1.27
C TYR A 22 -1.07 10.32 2.35
N GLY A 23 -2.38 10.14 2.31
CA GLY A 23 -3.10 9.29 3.28
C GLY A 23 -2.61 7.85 3.25
N ILE A 24 -2.44 7.29 2.04
CA ILE A 24 -1.97 5.93 1.86
C ILE A 24 -0.53 5.78 2.39
N THR A 25 0.38 6.65 1.97
CA THR A 25 1.77 6.56 2.38
C THR A 25 1.94 6.79 3.88
N SER A 26 1.16 7.70 4.47
CA SER A 26 1.16 7.92 5.91
C SER A 26 0.66 6.69 6.68
N ALA A 27 -0.39 6.03 6.18
CA ALA A 27 -0.90 4.81 6.81
C ALA A 27 0.16 3.70 6.78
N LEU A 28 0.83 3.51 5.65
CA LEU A 28 1.89 2.51 5.53
C LEU A 28 3.06 2.82 6.47
N ALA A 29 3.45 4.08 6.59
CA ALA A 29 4.52 4.49 7.48
C ALA A 29 4.16 4.22 8.96
N ARG A 30 2.92 4.52 9.35
CA ARG A 30 2.46 4.24 10.72
C ARG A 30 2.48 2.76 11.07
N LEU A 31 2.34 1.90 10.07
CA LEU A 31 2.39 0.45 10.25
C LEU A 31 3.82 -0.09 10.23
N GLY A 32 4.81 0.77 10.11
CA GLY A 32 6.21 0.36 10.08
C GLY A 32 6.65 -0.24 8.77
N LEU A 33 5.99 0.14 7.67
CA LEU A 33 6.31 -0.39 6.36
C LEU A 33 7.16 0.58 5.56
N TYR A 34 8.05 0.03 4.74
CA TYR A 34 8.87 0.82 3.82
C TYR A 34 8.41 0.59 2.40
N ILE A 35 8.15 1.68 1.69
CA ILE A 35 7.79 1.64 0.28
C ILE A 35 9.08 1.64 -0.52
N ASP A 36 9.33 0.55 -1.23
CA ASP A 36 10.49 0.42 -2.09
C ASP A 36 10.21 0.97 -3.49
N VAL A 37 9.05 0.62 -4.04
CA VAL A 37 8.61 1.10 -5.34
C VAL A 37 7.13 1.45 -5.24
N ALA A 38 6.76 2.56 -5.85
CA ALA A 38 5.37 2.96 -6.01
C ALA A 38 5.10 3.24 -7.49
N LYS A 39 4.06 2.62 -8.02
CA LYS A 39 3.62 2.86 -9.40
C LYS A 39 2.25 3.52 -9.33
N ILE A 40 2.17 4.74 -9.80
CA ILE A 40 0.96 5.55 -9.75
C ILE A 40 0.42 5.71 -11.15
N ALA A 41 -0.84 5.31 -11.35
CA ALA A 41 -1.53 5.50 -12.61
C ALA A 41 -2.89 6.11 -12.34
N THR A 42 -3.17 7.23 -12.98
CA THR A 42 -4.46 7.90 -12.90
C THR A 42 -5.10 7.89 -14.27
N LYS A 43 -6.36 7.44 -14.34
CA LYS A 43 -7.11 7.40 -15.58
C LYS A 43 -8.48 8.00 -15.32
N GLY A 44 -8.71 9.21 -15.85
CA GLY A 44 -9.90 9.99 -15.51
C GLY A 44 -9.84 10.38 -14.03
N ASP A 45 -10.86 10.02 -13.28
CA ASP A 45 -10.94 10.26 -11.85
C ASP A 45 -10.61 9.02 -11.02
N GLN A 46 -10.09 7.96 -11.67
CA GLN A 46 -9.72 6.72 -11.00
C GLN A 46 -8.22 6.64 -10.84
N ALA A 47 -7.77 6.29 -9.65
CA ALA A 47 -6.37 6.02 -9.37
C ALA A 47 -6.17 4.51 -9.21
N ALA A 48 -5.15 3.98 -9.86
CA ALA A 48 -4.71 2.60 -9.69
C ALA A 48 -3.27 2.64 -9.19
N ASP A 49 -3.11 2.50 -7.88
CA ASP A 49 -1.81 2.65 -7.23
C ASP A 49 -1.30 1.28 -6.80
N VAL A 50 -0.04 1.00 -7.11
CA VAL A 50 0.59 -0.27 -6.73
C VAL A 50 1.83 0.05 -5.91
N PHE A 51 1.91 -0.51 -4.70
CA PHE A 51 3.01 -0.28 -3.78
C PHE A 51 3.73 -1.59 -3.49
N TYR A 52 5.04 -1.59 -3.65
CA TYR A 52 5.91 -2.70 -3.29
C TYR A 52 6.55 -2.35 -1.97
N VAL A 53 6.16 -3.04 -0.90
CA VAL A 53 6.56 -2.70 0.46
C VAL A 53 7.30 -3.85 1.14
N LYS A 54 8.09 -3.50 2.14
CA LYS A 54 8.81 -4.44 3.00
C LYS A 54 8.60 -4.01 4.45
N ASP A 55 8.83 -4.94 5.38
CA ASP A 55 8.80 -4.61 6.81
C ASP A 55 10.11 -3.92 7.24
N ILE A 56 10.22 -3.62 8.55
CA ILE A 56 11.40 -2.93 9.09
C ILE A 56 12.69 -3.74 8.94
N PHE A 57 12.60 -5.04 8.71
CA PHE A 57 13.75 -5.91 8.51
C PHE A 57 14.07 -6.11 7.03
N GLY A 58 13.36 -5.44 6.14
CA GLY A 58 13.55 -5.59 4.70
C GLY A 58 12.97 -6.85 4.12
N HIS A 59 12.00 -7.46 4.79
CA HIS A 59 11.37 -8.71 4.36
C HIS A 59 9.95 -8.50 3.89
N LYS A 60 9.49 -9.42 3.03
CA LYS A 60 8.10 -9.54 2.66
C LYS A 60 7.26 -9.85 3.90
N ILE A 61 6.08 -9.25 3.98
CA ILE A 61 5.16 -9.48 5.08
C ILE A 61 4.40 -10.77 4.81
N ALA A 62 4.59 -11.77 5.68
CA ALA A 62 3.96 -13.08 5.55
C ALA A 62 2.85 -13.31 6.59
N ASP A 63 2.83 -12.53 7.67
CA ASP A 63 1.85 -12.68 8.74
C ASP A 63 0.47 -12.19 8.26
N GLN A 64 -0.51 -13.10 8.26
CA GLN A 64 -1.86 -12.78 7.80
C GLN A 64 -2.54 -11.71 8.66
N ALA A 65 -2.32 -11.73 9.97
CA ALA A 65 -2.88 -10.72 10.86
C ALA A 65 -2.37 -9.33 10.51
N LYS A 66 -1.09 -9.22 10.17
CA LYS A 66 -0.51 -7.95 9.75
C LYS A 66 -1.03 -7.50 8.38
N LEU A 67 -1.19 -8.42 7.44
CA LEU A 67 -1.78 -8.13 6.14
C LEU A 67 -3.22 -7.62 6.29
N ASP A 68 -4.00 -8.24 7.16
CA ASP A 68 -5.37 -7.81 7.43
C ASP A 68 -5.40 -6.41 8.05
N ARG A 69 -4.47 -6.11 8.94
CA ARG A 69 -4.36 -4.79 9.56
C ARG A 69 -4.01 -3.72 8.53
N ILE A 70 -3.09 -4.03 7.61
CA ILE A 70 -2.73 -3.13 6.52
C ILE A 70 -3.96 -2.80 5.69
N LYS A 71 -4.71 -3.84 5.31
CA LYS A 71 -5.95 -3.66 4.54
C LYS A 71 -6.95 -2.77 5.27
N THR A 72 -7.15 -3.01 6.55
CA THR A 72 -8.08 -2.23 7.37
C THR A 72 -7.67 -0.76 7.43
N GLU A 73 -6.38 -0.48 7.66
CA GLU A 73 -5.89 0.88 7.75
C GLU A 73 -5.96 1.62 6.42
N ILE A 74 -5.66 0.94 5.32
CA ILE A 74 -5.78 1.52 3.98
C ILE A 74 -7.23 1.87 3.67
N LEU A 75 -8.18 1.00 4.01
CA LEU A 75 -9.58 1.25 3.76
C LEU A 75 -10.13 2.46 4.53
N LYS A 76 -9.48 2.86 5.61
CA LYS A 76 -9.87 4.07 6.35
C LYS A 76 -9.50 5.36 5.63
N VAL A 77 -8.49 5.33 4.75
CA VAL A 77 -7.99 6.52 4.09
C VAL A 77 -8.41 6.62 2.61
N VAL A 78 -8.93 5.56 2.05
CA VAL A 78 -9.49 5.57 0.68
C VAL A 78 -11.03 5.65 0.70
#